data_24d5e05458e62ac66982f0a6f528b5ef
#
_entry.id   24d5e05458e62ac66982f0a6f528b5ef
#
_cell.length_a   1.000
_cell.length_b   1.000
_cell.length_c   1.000
_cell.angle_alpha   90.00
_cell.angle_beta   90.00
_cell.angle_gamma   90.00
#
_symmetry.space_group_name_H-M   'P 1'
#
loop_
_entity.id
_entity.type
_entity.pdbx_description
1 polymer ?
#
loop_
_entity_poly.entity_id
_entity_poly.type
_entity_poly.pdbx_seq_one_letter_code
_entity_poly.pdbx_strand_id
1 'polypeptide(L)'
;MARIPEAELQHLKAAVSLVAVVEQQGRKLVKRGKDYVLLCPFHQEKTPSMVITPTKNLYHCFGCDAGGSVLDWVMKTEGLSLRHAAERLRAMLGENPAVSPLAGVTDAGLLADNEYGRQALLNRVIDFYHQTLLGAPEALAYLEKRRLNHPELVAQFKLGFANRTLAYRLPPRKVKAGEALRTRLQTVGIMRESGHEHFAGSLVVPVLGAQGQVHELYGRKITEALRTGTPLHLYLPGAHGGVWNEAALSASKTLILCESLIDALSFWVAGFRHVTA
;
A
#
# COMPACT_ATOMS: atom_id res chain seq x y z
N MET A 1 -17.25 -4.18 1.76
CA MET A 1 -15.81 -4.51 1.83
C MET A 1 -15.66 -5.99 1.56
N ALA A 2 -14.83 -6.39 0.60
CA ALA A 2 -14.56 -7.81 0.36
C ALA A 2 -13.91 -8.42 1.62
N ARG A 3 -14.50 -9.49 2.12
CA ARG A 3 -14.00 -10.24 3.29
C ARG A 3 -12.82 -11.12 2.81
N ILE A 4 -11.72 -11.13 3.56
CA ILE A 4 -10.63 -12.07 3.28
C ILE A 4 -11.19 -13.49 3.44
N PRO A 5 -10.97 -14.39 2.46
CA PRO A 5 -11.42 -15.76 2.56
C PRO A 5 -10.87 -16.46 3.81
N GLU A 6 -11.69 -17.23 4.51
CA GLU A 6 -11.28 -17.92 5.72
C GLU A 6 -10.09 -18.88 5.47
N ALA A 7 -10.11 -19.58 4.32
CA ALA A 7 -9.03 -20.47 3.91
C ALA A 7 -7.67 -19.73 3.85
N GLU A 8 -7.67 -18.48 3.40
CA GLU A 8 -6.48 -17.65 3.32
C GLU A 8 -5.98 -17.22 4.71
N LEU A 9 -6.90 -16.85 5.61
CA LEU A 9 -6.54 -16.55 7.00
C LEU A 9 -5.94 -17.77 7.70
N GLN A 10 -6.49 -18.96 7.46
CA GLN A 10 -5.94 -20.21 8.02
C GLN A 10 -4.57 -20.53 7.43
N HIS A 11 -4.38 -20.32 6.12
CA HIS A 11 -3.06 -20.48 5.50
C HIS A 11 -2.01 -19.55 6.15
N LEU A 12 -2.30 -18.27 6.30
CA LEU A 12 -1.38 -17.31 6.94
C LEU A 12 -1.07 -17.68 8.39
N LYS A 13 -2.07 -18.13 9.16
CA LYS A 13 -1.88 -18.60 10.55
C LYS A 13 -0.97 -19.83 10.63
N ALA A 14 -0.99 -20.69 9.63
CA ALA A 14 -0.17 -21.90 9.60
C ALA A 14 1.24 -21.66 9.05
N ALA A 15 1.36 -20.85 8.01
CA ALA A 15 2.60 -20.66 7.26
C ALA A 15 3.58 -19.67 7.91
N VAL A 16 3.07 -18.64 8.61
CA VAL A 16 3.93 -17.63 9.24
C VAL A 16 4.23 -18.01 10.69
N SER A 17 5.51 -18.18 11.02
CA SER A 17 5.94 -18.47 12.39
C SER A 17 5.77 -17.28 13.32
N LEU A 18 5.00 -17.44 14.39
CA LEU A 18 4.84 -16.41 15.43
C LEU A 18 6.17 -16.09 16.12
N VAL A 19 7.01 -17.09 16.34
CA VAL A 19 8.36 -16.92 16.91
C VAL A 19 9.18 -15.97 16.04
N ALA A 20 9.22 -16.21 14.73
CA ALA A 20 9.95 -15.35 13.79
C ALA A 20 9.42 -13.90 13.77
N VAL A 21 8.09 -13.72 13.85
CA VAL A 21 7.49 -12.37 13.92
C VAL A 21 7.94 -11.64 15.19
N VAL A 22 7.92 -12.31 16.33
CA VAL A 22 8.29 -11.73 17.63
C VAL A 22 9.77 -11.35 17.67
N GLU A 23 10.64 -12.20 17.11
CA GLU A 23 12.08 -11.93 16.98
C GLU A 23 12.36 -10.75 16.04
N GLN A 24 11.65 -10.67 14.90
CA GLN A 24 11.73 -9.54 13.97
C GLN A 24 11.33 -8.20 14.63
N GLN A 25 10.39 -8.24 15.59
CA GLN A 25 10.02 -7.06 16.38
C GLN A 25 11.07 -6.69 17.46
N GLY A 26 12.19 -7.44 17.54
CA GLY A 26 13.28 -7.19 18.48
C GLY A 26 12.95 -7.57 19.92
N ARG A 27 11.97 -8.45 20.15
CA ARG A 27 11.59 -8.91 21.48
C ARG A 27 12.47 -10.09 21.92
N LYS A 28 12.89 -10.07 23.17
CA LYS A 28 13.74 -11.13 23.75
C LYS A 28 12.88 -12.35 24.09
N LEU A 29 13.11 -13.45 23.41
CA LEU A 29 12.51 -14.76 23.68
C LEU A 29 13.45 -15.61 24.54
N VAL A 30 12.90 -16.29 25.54
CA VAL A 30 13.64 -17.26 26.37
C VAL A 30 13.00 -18.62 26.17
N LYS A 31 13.78 -19.59 25.70
CA LYS A 31 13.29 -20.95 25.48
C LYS A 31 13.08 -21.68 26.82
N ARG A 32 11.89 -22.27 27.01
CA ARG A 32 11.56 -23.14 28.16
C ARG A 32 10.94 -24.43 27.64
N GLY A 33 11.75 -25.48 27.60
CA GLY A 33 11.35 -26.76 27.02
C GLY A 33 10.98 -26.64 25.54
N LYS A 34 9.72 -26.93 25.21
CA LYS A 34 9.16 -26.83 23.85
C LYS A 34 8.57 -25.44 23.52
N ASP A 35 8.42 -24.58 24.53
CA ASP A 35 7.79 -23.27 24.42
C ASP A 35 8.81 -22.14 24.57
N TYR A 36 8.39 -20.92 24.24
CA TYR A 36 9.13 -19.69 24.50
C TYR A 36 8.35 -18.79 25.46
N VAL A 37 9.09 -18.10 26.33
CA VAL A 37 8.51 -17.10 27.25
C VAL A 37 9.13 -15.74 27.01
N LEU A 38 8.31 -14.68 27.20
CA LEU A 38 8.73 -13.29 27.07
C LEU A 38 7.91 -12.41 28.00
N LEU A 39 8.40 -11.17 28.21
CA LEU A 39 7.60 -10.14 28.86
C LEU A 39 6.43 -9.75 27.97
N CYS A 40 5.24 -9.69 28.52
CA CYS A 40 4.02 -9.39 27.79
C CYS A 40 4.06 -7.94 27.23
N PRO A 41 3.79 -7.73 25.92
CA PRO A 41 3.72 -6.39 25.36
C PRO A 41 2.40 -5.66 25.66
N PHE A 42 1.42 -6.34 26.27
CA PHE A 42 0.06 -5.83 26.43
C PHE A 42 -0.24 -5.35 27.85
N HIS A 43 0.63 -5.67 28.82
CA HIS A 43 0.57 -5.14 30.18
C HIS A 43 2.00 -4.99 30.75
N GLN A 44 2.13 -4.19 31.80
CA GLN A 44 3.41 -3.99 32.48
C GLN A 44 3.70 -5.13 33.45
N GLU A 45 4.86 -5.76 33.29
CA GLU A 45 5.33 -6.84 34.19
C GLU A 45 6.86 -6.86 34.27
N LYS A 46 7.38 -7.42 35.35
CA LYS A 46 8.84 -7.62 35.57
C LYS A 46 9.26 -9.06 35.32
N THR A 47 8.34 -10.00 35.42
CA THR A 47 8.57 -11.44 35.25
C THR A 47 7.81 -11.91 34.01
N PRO A 48 8.46 -12.63 33.09
CA PRO A 48 7.80 -13.10 31.84
C PRO A 48 6.60 -14.00 32.16
N SER A 49 5.41 -13.62 31.71
CA SER A 49 4.19 -14.39 31.86
C SER A 49 3.55 -14.79 30.52
N MET A 50 4.07 -14.27 29.42
CA MET A 50 3.58 -14.64 28.09
C MET A 50 4.34 -15.88 27.57
N VAL A 51 3.58 -16.86 27.10
CA VAL A 51 4.07 -18.10 26.53
C VAL A 51 3.70 -18.15 25.05
N ILE A 52 4.65 -18.54 24.21
CA ILE A 52 4.44 -18.87 22.79
C ILE A 52 4.66 -20.38 22.65
N THR A 53 3.67 -21.08 22.11
CA THR A 53 3.73 -22.49 21.78
C THR A 53 3.94 -22.67 20.28
N PRO A 54 5.17 -22.92 19.80
CA PRO A 54 5.48 -22.98 18.38
C PRO A 54 4.71 -24.06 17.62
N THR A 55 4.48 -25.21 18.25
CA THR A 55 3.75 -26.34 17.64
C THR A 55 2.29 -26.01 17.31
N LYS A 56 1.68 -25.08 18.05
CA LYS A 56 0.32 -24.58 17.83
C LYS A 56 0.31 -23.24 17.11
N ASN A 57 1.46 -22.59 17.01
CA ASN A 57 1.63 -21.21 16.49
C ASN A 57 0.73 -20.18 17.19
N LEU A 58 0.57 -20.33 18.52
CA LEU A 58 -0.28 -19.51 19.37
C LEU A 58 0.52 -18.89 20.51
N TYR A 59 0.01 -17.79 21.05
CA TYR A 59 0.49 -17.18 22.29
C TYR A 59 -0.62 -17.08 23.33
N HIS A 60 -0.23 -17.10 24.59
CA HIS A 60 -1.11 -16.83 25.73
C HIS A 60 -0.32 -16.15 26.85
N CYS A 61 -0.88 -15.11 27.44
CA CYS A 61 -0.32 -14.43 28.59
C CYS A 61 -1.08 -14.84 29.86
N PHE A 62 -0.38 -15.44 30.81
CA PHE A 62 -0.96 -15.83 32.10
C PHE A 62 -1.15 -14.65 33.08
N GLY A 63 -0.66 -13.44 32.73
CA GLY A 63 -0.84 -12.24 33.53
C GLY A 63 -2.07 -11.41 33.17
N CYS A 64 -2.45 -11.36 31.87
CA CYS A 64 -3.56 -10.54 31.40
C CYS A 64 -4.51 -11.25 30.43
N ASP A 65 -4.41 -12.58 30.31
CA ASP A 65 -5.22 -13.42 29.41
C ASP A 65 -5.19 -13.03 27.94
N ALA A 66 -4.28 -12.16 27.50
CA ALA A 66 -4.10 -11.85 26.10
C ALA A 66 -3.60 -13.10 25.36
N GLY A 67 -4.39 -13.60 24.41
CA GLY A 67 -4.06 -14.78 23.63
C GLY A 67 -4.49 -14.65 22.17
N GLY A 68 -3.98 -15.55 21.32
CA GLY A 68 -4.34 -15.60 19.92
C GLY A 68 -3.28 -16.23 19.00
N SER A 69 -3.54 -16.08 17.70
CA SER A 69 -2.66 -16.52 16.60
C SER A 69 -1.65 -15.43 16.21
N VAL A 70 -0.81 -15.73 15.23
CA VAL A 70 0.12 -14.75 14.63
C VAL A 70 -0.61 -13.53 14.06
N LEU A 71 -1.83 -13.67 13.51
CA LEU A 71 -2.65 -12.55 13.06
C LEU A 71 -3.06 -11.65 14.23
N ASP A 72 -3.55 -12.25 15.32
CA ASP A 72 -3.96 -11.52 16.52
C ASP A 72 -2.77 -10.78 17.16
N TRP A 73 -1.60 -11.41 17.14
CA TRP A 73 -0.36 -10.79 17.58
C TRP A 73 -0.02 -9.53 16.81
N VAL A 74 0.03 -9.62 15.47
CA VAL A 74 0.37 -8.48 14.60
C VAL A 74 -0.69 -7.38 14.71
N MET A 75 -1.98 -7.74 14.74
CA MET A 75 -3.06 -6.76 14.94
C MET A 75 -2.89 -5.97 16.23
N LYS A 76 -2.59 -6.65 17.33
CA LYS A 76 -2.48 -6.00 18.66
C LYS A 76 -1.17 -5.23 18.84
N THR A 77 -0.03 -5.79 18.40
CA THR A 77 1.28 -5.17 18.61
C THR A 77 1.56 -4.00 17.68
N GLU A 78 1.01 -4.04 16.46
CA GLU A 78 1.22 -3.02 15.43
C GLU A 78 -0.01 -2.11 15.25
N GLY A 79 -1.12 -2.36 15.97
CA GLY A 79 -2.35 -1.58 15.87
C GLY A 79 -3.06 -1.72 14.52
N LEU A 80 -2.96 -2.89 13.89
CA LEU A 80 -3.45 -3.12 12.53
C LEU A 80 -4.87 -3.70 12.50
N SER A 81 -5.60 -3.39 11.44
CA SER A 81 -6.81 -4.15 11.10
C SER A 81 -6.45 -5.54 10.59
N LEU A 82 -7.40 -6.48 10.65
CA LEU A 82 -7.22 -7.85 10.13
C LEU A 82 -6.68 -7.88 8.70
N ARG A 83 -7.17 -6.99 7.85
CA ARG A 83 -6.72 -6.89 6.46
C ARG A 83 -5.23 -6.53 6.36
N HIS A 84 -4.81 -5.52 7.11
CA HIS A 84 -3.41 -5.07 7.09
C HIS A 84 -2.48 -6.08 7.77
N ALA A 85 -2.95 -6.76 8.81
CA ALA A 85 -2.20 -7.85 9.42
C ALA A 85 -2.00 -9.02 8.44
N ALA A 86 -3.04 -9.42 7.71
CA ALA A 86 -2.94 -10.45 6.68
C ALA A 86 -1.94 -10.05 5.58
N GLU A 87 -2.01 -8.81 5.09
CA GLU A 87 -1.08 -8.29 4.08
C GLU A 87 0.37 -8.26 4.62
N ARG A 88 0.56 -7.89 5.87
CA ARG A 88 1.86 -7.91 6.54
C ARG A 88 2.45 -9.32 6.60
N LEU A 89 1.61 -10.31 6.89
CA LEU A 89 2.04 -11.72 6.96
C LEU A 89 2.32 -12.32 5.58
N ARG A 90 1.52 -12.00 4.55
CA ARG A 90 1.81 -12.38 3.14
C ARG A 90 3.18 -11.89 2.70
N ALA A 91 3.49 -10.63 3.04
CA ALA A 91 4.79 -10.06 2.71
C ALA A 91 5.96 -10.82 3.35
N MET A 92 5.77 -11.40 4.54
CA MET A 92 6.78 -12.22 5.21
C MET A 92 6.97 -13.59 4.54
N LEU A 93 5.92 -14.14 3.92
CA LEU A 93 6.00 -15.40 3.18
C LEU A 93 6.58 -15.24 1.77
N GLY A 94 6.76 -13.99 1.30
CA GLY A 94 7.14 -13.74 -0.10
C GLY A 94 6.02 -14.08 -1.09
N GLU A 95 4.81 -14.32 -0.61
CA GLU A 95 3.65 -14.72 -1.41
C GLU A 95 3.00 -13.57 -2.18
N ASN A 96 3.61 -12.40 -2.16
CA ASN A 96 3.21 -11.29 -3.00
C ASN A 96 4.33 -10.96 -3.99
N PRO A 97 4.52 -11.79 -5.05
CA PRO A 97 5.61 -11.64 -6.00
C PRO A 97 5.51 -10.33 -6.80
N ALA A 98 4.34 -9.70 -6.80
CA ALA A 98 4.09 -8.47 -7.56
C ALA A 98 4.56 -7.18 -6.86
N VAL A 99 4.88 -7.23 -5.57
CA VAL A 99 5.25 -6.02 -4.83
C VAL A 99 6.61 -6.20 -4.19
N SER A 100 7.65 -5.94 -4.97
CA SER A 100 9.01 -5.80 -4.44
C SER A 100 8.99 -4.79 -3.29
N PRO A 101 9.54 -5.12 -2.10
CA PRO A 101 9.58 -4.14 -1.01
C PRO A 101 10.31 -2.89 -1.50
N LEU A 102 9.76 -1.71 -1.21
CA LEU A 102 10.54 -0.47 -1.28
C LEU A 102 11.76 -0.53 -0.33
N ALA A 103 11.90 -1.62 0.41
CA ALA A 103 13.00 -1.91 1.34
C ALA A 103 14.39 -2.05 0.69
N GLY A 104 14.50 -2.30 -0.62
CA GLY A 104 15.76 -2.25 -1.37
C GLY A 104 16.19 -0.84 -1.76
N VAL A 105 15.43 0.17 -1.38
CA VAL A 105 15.65 1.57 -1.73
C VAL A 105 16.58 2.23 -0.70
N THR A 106 17.81 1.76 -0.63
CA THR A 106 18.95 2.52 -0.08
C THR A 106 19.65 3.33 -1.19
N ASP A 107 19.00 3.44 -2.35
CA ASP A 107 19.56 4.16 -3.48
C ASP A 107 19.60 5.68 -3.15
N ALA A 108 20.79 6.21 -3.03
CA ALA A 108 21.02 7.63 -2.78
C ALA A 108 20.29 8.52 -3.79
N GLY A 109 20.05 8.01 -5.00
CA GLY A 109 19.27 8.67 -6.04
C GLY A 109 17.81 8.94 -5.67
N LEU A 110 17.14 8.01 -4.97
CA LEU A 110 15.72 8.18 -4.56
C LEU A 110 15.56 9.17 -3.40
N LEU A 111 16.60 9.35 -2.59
CA LEU A 111 16.60 10.28 -1.48
C LEU A 111 17.13 11.67 -1.88
N ALA A 112 17.61 11.80 -3.11
CA ALA A 112 18.12 13.07 -3.61
C ALA A 112 17.03 14.15 -3.63
N ASP A 113 17.36 15.33 -3.09
CA ASP A 113 16.44 16.47 -3.04
C ASP A 113 16.52 17.31 -4.33
N ASN A 114 16.29 16.64 -5.44
CA ASN A 114 16.24 17.21 -6.79
C ASN A 114 15.11 16.56 -7.60
N GLU A 115 14.88 17.06 -8.82
CA GLU A 115 13.82 16.55 -9.70
C GLU A 115 14.05 15.09 -10.09
N TYR A 116 15.28 14.64 -10.30
CA TYR A 116 15.59 13.25 -10.59
C TYR A 116 15.13 12.32 -9.46
N GLY A 117 15.48 12.63 -8.21
CA GLY A 117 15.05 11.85 -7.04
C GLY A 117 13.53 11.88 -6.84
N ARG A 118 12.89 13.03 -7.10
CA ARG A 118 11.44 13.17 -7.08
C ARG A 118 10.77 12.23 -8.09
N GLN A 119 11.21 12.25 -9.34
CA GLN A 119 10.68 11.41 -10.42
C GLN A 119 10.91 9.91 -10.15
N ALA A 120 12.11 9.56 -9.72
CA ALA A 120 12.44 8.18 -9.38
C ALA A 120 11.54 7.63 -8.26
N LEU A 121 11.29 8.42 -7.22
CA LEU A 121 10.42 8.05 -6.10
C LEU A 121 8.96 7.94 -6.53
N LEU A 122 8.43 8.90 -7.29
CA LEU A 122 7.06 8.86 -7.80
C LEU A 122 6.83 7.65 -8.71
N ASN A 123 7.76 7.34 -9.62
CA ASN A 123 7.67 6.16 -10.46
C ASN A 123 7.62 4.86 -9.64
N ARG A 124 8.43 4.74 -8.58
CA ARG A 124 8.39 3.60 -7.65
C ARG A 124 7.03 3.48 -6.95
N VAL A 125 6.43 4.58 -6.54
CA VAL A 125 5.10 4.59 -5.92
C VAL A 125 4.03 4.21 -6.93
N ILE A 126 4.12 4.70 -8.16
CA ILE A 126 3.21 4.33 -9.25
C ILE A 126 3.27 2.83 -9.52
N ASP A 127 4.46 2.27 -9.66
CA ASP A 127 4.64 0.83 -9.86
C ASP A 127 4.07 0.02 -8.69
N PHE A 128 4.28 0.49 -7.45
CA PHE A 128 3.66 -0.13 -6.27
C PHE A 128 2.13 -0.08 -6.33
N TYR A 129 1.54 1.07 -6.61
CA TYR A 129 0.08 1.20 -6.70
C TYR A 129 -0.50 0.41 -7.87
N HIS A 130 0.21 0.34 -9.00
CA HIS A 130 -0.18 -0.47 -10.15
C HIS A 130 -0.25 -1.95 -9.79
N GLN A 131 0.81 -2.51 -9.20
CA GLN A 131 0.82 -3.89 -8.74
C GLN A 131 -0.26 -4.15 -7.67
N THR A 132 -0.50 -3.19 -6.79
CA THR A 132 -1.56 -3.26 -5.79
C THR A 132 -2.94 -3.34 -6.45
N LEU A 133 -3.20 -2.60 -7.53
CA LEU A 133 -4.46 -2.66 -8.28
C LEU A 133 -4.71 -4.06 -8.83
N LEU A 134 -3.70 -4.67 -9.46
CA LEU A 134 -3.83 -6.00 -10.07
C LEU A 134 -4.21 -7.10 -9.07
N GLY A 135 -3.85 -6.92 -7.80
CA GLY A 135 -4.17 -7.84 -6.70
C GLY A 135 -5.33 -7.39 -5.80
N ALA A 136 -6.09 -6.35 -6.14
CA ALA A 136 -7.13 -5.77 -5.27
C ALA A 136 -8.54 -5.98 -5.84
N PRO A 137 -9.27 -7.03 -5.41
CA PRO A 137 -10.60 -7.36 -5.94
C PRO A 137 -11.60 -6.21 -5.86
N GLU A 138 -11.56 -5.41 -4.80
CA GLU A 138 -12.44 -4.25 -4.63
C GLU A 138 -12.17 -3.12 -5.64
N ALA A 139 -10.90 -2.93 -6.02
CA ALA A 139 -10.54 -1.93 -7.01
C ALA A 139 -10.87 -2.41 -8.44
N LEU A 140 -10.64 -3.69 -8.71
CA LEU A 140 -11.03 -4.32 -9.98
C LEU A 140 -12.55 -4.30 -10.15
N ALA A 141 -13.33 -4.63 -9.11
CA ALA A 141 -14.78 -4.55 -9.14
C ALA A 141 -15.29 -3.10 -9.36
N TYR A 142 -14.58 -2.09 -8.81
CA TYR A 142 -14.89 -0.69 -9.09
C TYR A 142 -14.65 -0.33 -10.56
N LEU A 143 -13.53 -0.78 -11.15
CA LEU A 143 -13.26 -0.58 -12.58
C LEU A 143 -14.31 -1.28 -13.46
N GLU A 144 -14.69 -2.50 -13.11
CA GLU A 144 -15.75 -3.26 -13.80
C GLU A 144 -17.10 -2.53 -13.76
N LYS A 145 -17.54 -2.11 -12.57
CA LYS A 145 -18.78 -1.31 -12.39
C LYS A 145 -18.80 -0.06 -13.28
N ARG A 146 -17.63 0.53 -13.51
CA ARG A 146 -17.48 1.73 -14.36
C ARG A 146 -17.16 1.43 -15.82
N ARG A 147 -17.05 0.15 -16.20
CA ARG A 147 -16.64 -0.29 -17.55
C ARG A 147 -15.23 0.21 -17.94
N LEU A 148 -14.37 0.39 -16.93
CA LEU A 148 -12.98 0.81 -17.09
C LEU A 148 -11.98 -0.33 -16.89
N ASN A 149 -12.45 -1.56 -16.67
CA ASN A 149 -11.59 -2.74 -16.52
C ASN A 149 -11.10 -3.23 -17.88
N HIS A 150 -10.26 -2.42 -18.50
CA HIS A 150 -9.66 -2.69 -19.82
C HIS A 150 -8.16 -2.91 -19.65
N PRO A 151 -7.61 -4.10 -19.96
CA PRO A 151 -6.21 -4.45 -19.70
C PRO A 151 -5.21 -3.46 -20.30
N GLU A 152 -5.43 -3.04 -21.55
CA GLU A 152 -4.58 -2.07 -22.23
C GLU A 152 -4.60 -0.69 -21.51
N LEU A 153 -5.77 -0.21 -21.09
CA LEU A 153 -5.89 1.03 -20.32
C LEU A 153 -5.10 0.95 -19.03
N VAL A 154 -5.31 -0.14 -18.27
CA VAL A 154 -4.67 -0.35 -16.97
C VAL A 154 -3.15 -0.40 -17.11
N ALA A 155 -2.65 -1.10 -18.13
CA ALA A 155 -1.21 -1.25 -18.36
C ALA A 155 -0.58 0.03 -18.93
N GLN A 156 -1.17 0.61 -19.97
CA GLN A 156 -0.62 1.77 -20.68
C GLN A 156 -0.50 3.00 -19.78
N PHE A 157 -1.54 3.27 -18.99
CA PHE A 157 -1.59 4.44 -18.10
C PHE A 157 -1.19 4.12 -16.66
N LYS A 158 -0.69 2.89 -16.41
CA LYS A 158 -0.25 2.45 -15.08
C LYS A 158 -1.28 2.75 -13.98
N LEU A 159 -2.57 2.50 -14.27
CA LEU A 159 -3.60 2.70 -13.25
C LEU A 159 -3.23 1.94 -11.98
N GLY A 160 -3.42 2.55 -10.82
CA GLY A 160 -3.01 2.00 -9.54
C GLY A 160 -4.10 2.05 -8.47
N PHE A 161 -3.86 1.42 -7.34
CA PHE A 161 -4.73 1.48 -6.17
C PHE A 161 -3.95 1.68 -4.88
N ALA A 162 -4.24 2.77 -4.17
CA ALA A 162 -3.65 3.07 -2.87
C ALA A 162 -4.45 2.37 -1.76
N ASN A 163 -4.12 1.13 -1.45
CA ASN A 163 -4.85 0.28 -0.49
C ASN A 163 -4.46 0.48 0.97
N ARG A 164 -3.68 1.50 1.30
CA ARG A 164 -3.16 1.84 2.64
C ARG A 164 -2.04 0.92 3.13
N THR A 165 -1.34 0.23 2.24
CA THR A 165 -0.27 -0.71 2.64
C THR A 165 1.14 -0.20 2.35
N LEU A 166 1.30 0.94 1.66
CA LEU A 166 2.60 1.51 1.31
C LEU A 166 3.50 1.67 2.54
N ALA A 167 2.97 2.19 3.66
CA ALA A 167 3.75 2.42 4.87
C ALA A 167 4.36 1.14 5.46
N TYR A 168 3.73 -0.02 5.24
CA TYR A 168 4.22 -1.34 5.71
C TYR A 168 5.32 -1.92 4.81
N ARG A 169 5.50 -1.37 3.62
CA ARG A 169 6.55 -1.75 2.67
C ARG A 169 7.83 -0.93 2.85
N LEU A 170 7.78 0.10 3.69
CA LEU A 170 8.93 0.94 3.99
C LEU A 170 9.80 0.31 5.09
N PRO A 171 11.12 0.60 5.10
CA PRO A 171 11.99 0.21 6.21
C PRO A 171 11.42 0.73 7.55
N PRO A 172 11.75 0.08 8.69
CA PRO A 172 11.29 0.50 10.00
C PRO A 172 11.57 1.98 10.28
N ARG A 173 10.62 2.69 10.90
CA ARG A 173 10.73 4.13 11.19
C ARG A 173 11.96 4.47 12.07
N LYS A 174 12.39 3.54 12.92
CA LYS A 174 13.55 3.71 13.80
C LYS A 174 14.89 3.65 13.07
N VAL A 175 14.92 3.22 11.82
CA VAL A 175 16.12 3.14 11.00
C VAL A 175 16.22 4.41 10.18
N LYS A 176 17.42 5.05 10.14
CA LYS A 176 17.70 6.30 9.43
C LYS A 176 17.16 6.31 7.98
N ALA A 177 17.37 5.22 7.24
CA ALA A 177 16.86 5.08 5.88
C ALA A 177 15.31 5.08 5.83
N GLY A 178 14.64 4.47 6.81
CA GLY A 178 13.18 4.44 6.89
C GLY A 178 12.56 5.78 7.24
N GLU A 179 13.21 6.56 8.10
CA GLU A 179 12.82 7.93 8.42
C GLU A 179 13.01 8.86 7.21
N ALA A 180 14.20 8.84 6.60
CA ALA A 180 14.52 9.66 5.43
C ALA A 180 13.52 9.40 4.27
N LEU A 181 13.21 8.13 3.99
CA LEU A 181 12.28 7.77 2.92
C LEU A 181 10.85 8.27 3.22
N ARG A 182 10.38 8.20 4.47
CA ARG A 182 9.08 8.76 4.86
C ARG A 182 9.03 10.26 4.73
N THR A 183 10.05 10.95 5.19
CA THR A 183 10.18 12.41 5.00
C THR A 183 10.13 12.77 3.52
N ARG A 184 10.84 12.01 2.68
CA ARG A 184 10.84 12.26 1.24
C ARG A 184 9.47 12.01 0.61
N LEU A 185 8.77 10.92 1.02
CA LEU A 185 7.40 10.64 0.59
C LEU A 185 6.40 11.73 1.03
N GLN A 186 6.64 12.37 2.17
CA GLN A 186 5.86 13.53 2.62
C GLN A 186 6.14 14.75 1.73
N THR A 187 7.41 15.05 1.45
CA THR A 187 7.80 16.16 0.57
C THR A 187 7.19 16.05 -0.83
N VAL A 188 7.13 14.85 -1.41
CA VAL A 188 6.52 14.62 -2.73
C VAL A 188 4.99 14.45 -2.69
N GLY A 189 4.36 14.58 -1.52
CA GLY A 189 2.90 14.56 -1.36
C GLY A 189 2.24 13.18 -1.33
N ILE A 190 3.01 12.10 -1.31
CA ILE A 190 2.47 10.72 -1.25
C ILE A 190 2.03 10.35 0.16
N MET A 191 2.73 10.82 1.18
CA MET A 191 2.35 10.63 2.58
C MET A 191 2.02 11.97 3.22
N ARG A 192 1.04 11.97 4.10
CA ARG A 192 0.72 13.12 4.96
C ARG A 192 1.65 13.16 6.16
N GLU A 193 1.75 14.29 6.85
CA GLU A 193 2.50 14.44 8.11
C GLU A 193 2.06 13.42 9.16
N SER A 194 0.78 13.07 9.18
CA SER A 194 0.21 12.01 10.04
C SER A 194 0.75 10.61 9.76
N GLY A 195 1.53 10.42 8.68
CA GLY A 195 2.06 9.12 8.25
C GLY A 195 1.09 8.27 7.44
N HIS A 196 -0.11 8.78 7.14
CA HIS A 196 -1.07 8.10 6.26
C HIS A 196 -0.82 8.42 4.78
N GLU A 197 -1.14 7.47 3.91
CA GLU A 197 -1.10 7.69 2.46
C GLU A 197 -2.08 8.80 2.06
N HIS A 198 -1.62 9.74 1.22
CA HIS A 198 -2.47 10.83 0.73
C HIS A 198 -3.66 10.30 -0.08
N PHE A 199 -3.40 9.33 -0.97
CA PHE A 199 -4.40 8.70 -1.83
C PHE A 199 -5.14 7.51 -1.20
N ALA A 200 -5.01 7.28 0.09
CA ALA A 200 -5.57 6.12 0.79
C ALA A 200 -7.00 5.74 0.34
N GLY A 201 -7.21 4.53 -0.20
CA GLY A 201 -8.51 4.03 -0.68
C GLY A 201 -8.96 4.62 -2.02
N SER A 202 -8.03 5.10 -2.84
CA SER A 202 -8.33 5.67 -4.17
C SER A 202 -7.77 4.82 -5.30
N LEU A 203 -8.53 4.74 -6.40
CA LEU A 203 -7.96 4.50 -7.72
C LEU A 203 -7.01 5.65 -8.01
N VAL A 204 -5.79 5.35 -8.45
CA VAL A 204 -4.76 6.34 -8.76
C VAL A 204 -4.48 6.32 -10.27
N VAL A 205 -4.54 7.48 -10.88
CA VAL A 205 -4.27 7.68 -12.31
C VAL A 205 -3.07 8.63 -12.43
N PRO A 206 -1.91 8.14 -12.90
CA PRO A 206 -0.78 9.02 -13.18
C PRO A 206 -1.02 9.88 -14.42
N VAL A 207 -0.59 11.13 -14.36
CA VAL A 207 -0.45 12.02 -15.51
C VAL A 207 1.01 12.03 -15.92
N LEU A 208 1.28 11.32 -17.00
CA LEU A 208 2.64 11.09 -17.51
C LEU A 208 2.88 11.92 -18.76
N GLY A 209 4.00 12.62 -18.81
CA GLY A 209 4.46 13.29 -20.02
C GLY A 209 5.03 12.32 -21.06
N ALA A 210 5.34 12.82 -22.23
CA ALA A 210 5.79 12.03 -23.39
C ALA A 210 7.07 11.17 -23.13
N GLN A 211 7.91 11.60 -22.19
CA GLN A 211 9.14 10.89 -21.80
C GLN A 211 8.96 10.05 -20.53
N GLY A 212 7.71 9.87 -20.05
CA GLY A 212 7.39 9.10 -18.86
C GLY A 212 7.63 9.85 -17.53
N GLN A 213 7.89 11.15 -17.56
CA GLN A 213 7.96 11.97 -16.36
C GLN A 213 6.57 12.10 -15.72
N VAL A 214 6.54 12.02 -14.39
CA VAL A 214 5.30 12.16 -13.61
C VAL A 214 5.05 13.63 -13.35
N HIS A 215 3.99 14.17 -13.94
CA HIS A 215 3.55 15.54 -13.73
C HIS A 215 2.59 15.64 -12.55
N GLU A 216 1.62 14.69 -12.47
CA GLU A 216 0.57 14.70 -11.47
C GLU A 216 0.16 13.27 -11.13
N LEU A 217 -0.45 13.06 -9.97
CA LEU A 217 -1.23 11.88 -9.62
C LEU A 217 -2.65 12.33 -9.26
N TYR A 218 -3.61 11.77 -9.97
CA TYR A 218 -5.01 11.92 -9.63
C TYR A 218 -5.49 10.71 -8.85
N GLY A 219 -6.24 10.93 -7.77
CA GLY A 219 -6.86 9.89 -6.95
C GLY A 219 -8.37 10.01 -6.89
N ARG A 220 -9.08 8.92 -7.22
CA ARG A 220 -10.54 8.82 -7.08
C ARG A 220 -10.89 7.83 -5.99
N LYS A 221 -11.59 8.25 -4.94
CA LYS A 221 -12.12 7.33 -3.92
C LYS A 221 -13.03 6.29 -4.54
N ILE A 222 -12.78 5.00 -4.24
CA ILE A 222 -13.59 3.91 -4.78
C ILE A 222 -14.76 3.50 -3.87
N THR A 223 -14.77 3.96 -2.61
CA THR A 223 -15.86 3.71 -1.66
C THR A 223 -16.92 4.80 -1.75
N GLU A 224 -18.18 4.42 -1.64
CA GLU A 224 -19.32 5.35 -1.57
C GLU A 224 -19.55 5.86 -0.13
N ALA A 225 -19.17 5.07 0.89
CA ALA A 225 -19.32 5.41 2.30
C ALA A 225 -18.15 6.27 2.80
N LEU A 226 -18.09 7.52 2.36
CA LEU A 226 -17.10 8.49 2.84
C LEU A 226 -17.63 9.24 4.05
N ARG A 227 -16.72 9.58 4.98
CA ARG A 227 -17.04 10.51 6.07
C ARG A 227 -17.31 11.90 5.49
N THR A 228 -18.23 12.64 6.09
CA THR A 228 -18.50 14.03 5.72
C THR A 228 -17.18 14.84 5.66
N GLY A 229 -17.01 15.63 4.62
CA GLY A 229 -15.80 16.43 4.39
C GLY A 229 -14.62 15.65 3.76
N THR A 230 -14.75 14.35 3.51
CA THR A 230 -13.68 13.62 2.78
C THR A 230 -13.79 13.92 1.28
N PRO A 231 -12.74 14.51 0.65
CA PRO A 231 -12.77 14.80 -0.77
C PRO A 231 -12.82 13.50 -1.58
N LEU A 232 -13.65 13.48 -2.61
CA LEU A 232 -13.83 12.36 -3.51
C LEU A 232 -12.67 12.26 -4.52
N HIS A 233 -12.14 13.40 -4.90
CA HIS A 233 -11.02 13.59 -5.82
C HIS A 233 -9.83 14.15 -5.07
N LEU A 234 -8.65 13.67 -5.39
CA LEU A 234 -7.38 14.05 -4.78
C LEU A 234 -6.35 14.25 -5.88
N TYR A 235 -5.47 15.21 -5.66
CA TYR A 235 -4.29 15.47 -6.49
C TYR A 235 -3.05 15.55 -5.58
N LEU A 236 -1.86 15.49 -6.16
CA LEU A 236 -0.66 15.82 -5.41
C LEU A 236 -0.76 17.25 -4.86
N PRO A 237 -0.23 17.52 -3.65
CA PRO A 237 -0.18 18.87 -3.13
C PRO A 237 0.67 19.79 -4.02
N GLY A 238 0.20 21.02 -4.24
CA GLY A 238 0.90 22.02 -5.02
C GLY A 238 0.16 22.43 -6.29
N ALA A 239 0.89 23.00 -7.24
CA ALA A 239 0.34 23.39 -8.53
C ALA A 239 0.11 22.14 -9.39
N HIS A 240 -1.07 22.06 -10.00
CA HIS A 240 -1.39 21.00 -10.95
C HIS A 240 -0.60 21.18 -12.24
N GLY A 241 -0.20 20.08 -12.86
CA GLY A 241 0.59 20.09 -14.08
C GLY A 241 0.38 18.87 -14.96
N GLY A 242 0.78 19.01 -16.23
CA GLY A 242 0.68 17.97 -17.23
C GLY A 242 -0.70 17.85 -17.86
N VAL A 243 -0.76 17.02 -18.87
CA VAL A 243 -1.97 16.71 -19.65
C VAL A 243 -2.04 15.19 -19.72
N TRP A 244 -3.16 14.62 -19.26
CA TRP A 244 -3.31 13.15 -19.34
C TRP A 244 -3.43 12.73 -20.82
N ASN A 245 -2.74 11.65 -21.18
CA ASN A 245 -2.64 11.18 -22.56
C ASN A 245 -2.07 12.25 -23.54
N GLU A 246 -1.00 12.91 -23.11
CA GLU A 246 -0.34 13.99 -23.88
C GLU A 246 -0.03 13.58 -25.32
N ALA A 247 0.29 12.30 -25.56
CA ALA A 247 0.55 11.76 -26.89
C ALA A 247 -0.61 11.97 -27.88
N ALA A 248 -1.85 12.07 -27.39
CA ALA A 248 -3.02 12.34 -28.22
C ALA A 248 -2.97 13.72 -28.91
N LEU A 249 -2.28 14.71 -28.30
CA LEU A 249 -2.15 16.06 -28.83
C LEU A 249 -1.44 16.09 -30.19
N SER A 250 -0.51 15.19 -30.42
CA SER A 250 0.25 15.08 -31.68
C SER A 250 -0.29 14.02 -32.62
N ALA A 251 -1.10 13.08 -32.12
CA ALA A 251 -1.57 11.93 -32.89
C ALA A 251 -2.78 12.20 -33.80
N SER A 252 -3.53 13.30 -33.56
CA SER A 252 -4.77 13.59 -34.29
C SER A 252 -4.97 15.09 -34.50
N LYS A 253 -5.62 15.44 -35.59
CA LYS A 253 -6.09 16.82 -35.85
C LYS A 253 -7.37 17.19 -35.08
N THR A 254 -8.05 16.20 -34.53
CA THR A 254 -9.25 16.34 -33.70
C THR A 254 -8.99 15.78 -32.33
N LEU A 255 -9.31 16.52 -31.29
CA LEU A 255 -9.11 16.11 -29.90
C LEU A 255 -10.42 16.19 -29.13
N ILE A 256 -10.68 15.21 -28.28
CA ILE A 256 -11.74 15.25 -27.29
C ILE A 256 -11.11 15.75 -25.98
N LEU A 257 -11.58 16.89 -25.49
CA LEU A 257 -11.18 17.43 -24.19
C LEU A 257 -12.28 17.11 -23.17
N CYS A 258 -11.91 16.41 -22.11
CA CYS A 258 -12.80 16.05 -21.01
C CYS A 258 -12.54 16.92 -19.78
N GLU A 259 -13.61 17.23 -19.04
CA GLU A 259 -13.54 17.96 -17.77
C GLU A 259 -12.91 17.10 -16.67
N SER A 260 -13.08 15.78 -16.72
CA SER A 260 -12.53 14.87 -15.73
C SER A 260 -11.70 13.74 -16.34
N LEU A 261 -10.68 13.30 -15.60
CA LEU A 261 -9.88 12.14 -15.97
C LEU A 261 -10.72 10.86 -16.12
N ILE A 262 -11.76 10.68 -15.30
CA ILE A 262 -12.62 9.47 -15.38
C ILE A 262 -13.41 9.47 -16.69
N ASP A 263 -13.87 10.61 -17.16
CA ASP A 263 -14.57 10.71 -18.46
C ASP A 263 -13.61 10.45 -19.61
N ALA A 264 -12.39 11.00 -19.54
CA ALA A 264 -11.35 10.73 -20.52
C ALA A 264 -11.00 9.22 -20.61
N LEU A 265 -10.87 8.55 -19.47
CA LEU A 265 -10.69 7.08 -19.43
C LEU A 265 -11.86 6.35 -20.11
N SER A 266 -13.11 6.82 -19.90
CA SER A 266 -14.30 6.21 -20.47
C SER A 266 -14.35 6.37 -22.00
N PHE A 267 -14.04 7.55 -22.54
CA PHE A 267 -13.89 7.77 -23.96
C PHE A 267 -12.78 6.91 -24.57
N TRP A 268 -11.66 6.82 -23.88
CA TRP A 268 -10.52 6.03 -24.33
C TRP A 268 -10.89 4.54 -24.47
N VAL A 269 -11.59 3.96 -23.47
CA VAL A 269 -12.08 2.57 -23.52
C VAL A 269 -13.13 2.38 -24.62
N ALA A 270 -13.96 3.39 -24.89
CA ALA A 270 -14.93 3.37 -25.99
C ALA A 270 -14.28 3.46 -27.40
N GLY A 271 -12.93 3.54 -27.48
CA GLY A 271 -12.20 3.57 -28.74
C GLY A 271 -11.74 4.95 -29.21
N PHE A 272 -12.12 6.02 -28.49
CA PHE A 272 -11.69 7.38 -28.81
C PHE A 272 -10.29 7.66 -28.25
N ARG A 273 -9.24 7.21 -28.95
CA ARG A 273 -7.85 7.29 -28.47
C ARG A 273 -7.28 8.72 -28.41
N HIS A 274 -7.84 9.65 -29.18
CA HIS A 274 -7.50 11.08 -29.21
C HIS A 274 -8.29 11.90 -28.18
N VAL A 275 -8.30 11.43 -26.95
CA VAL A 275 -8.95 12.07 -25.81
C VAL A 275 -7.94 12.46 -24.76
N THR A 276 -8.18 13.58 -24.08
CA THR A 276 -7.34 14.09 -22.98
C THR A 276 -8.19 14.75 -21.89
N ALA A 277 -7.56 15.02 -20.74
CA ALA A 277 -8.11 15.78 -19.62
C ALA A 277 -7.00 16.55 -18.90
#